data_a20a52adb66b47653648669b2a374066
#
_entry.id   a20a52adb66b47653648669b2a374066
#
_cell.length_a   1.000
_cell.length_b   1.000
_cell.length_c   1.000
_cell.angle_alpha   90.00
_cell.angle_beta   90.00
_cell.angle_gamma   90.00
#
_symmetry.space_group_name_H-M   'P 1'
#
loop_
_entity.id
_entity.type
_entity.pdbx_description
1 polymer ?
#
loop_
_entity_poly.entity_id
_entity_poly.type
_entity_poly.pdbx_seq_one_letter_code
_entity_poly.pdbx_strand_id
1 'polypeptide(L)'
;SQKLMTNFSWKVKKTNKNNKARTGKISTPHGDIETPAFIFCATKAALKSFTTLEAKKNNTQIILSNTYHLMLQPGSELIAQHGGLHKFTGWDGPMLTDSGGFQIFSLGHGSVADEIKGRKTNSKNKKTLINLNEEGALFKSYIDGSTHILSPEKSIEVQRNLGADFILVFDECTPYNAVSYTHLTLPTSSQV
;
A
#
# COMPACT_ATOMS: atom_id res chain seq x y z
N SER A 1 -2.24 -20.66 -24.03
CA SER A 1 -2.69 -19.46 -23.30
C SER A 1 -3.68 -19.90 -22.23
N GLN A 2 -3.22 -20.05 -20.99
CA GLN A 2 -4.12 -20.22 -19.85
C GLN A 2 -4.88 -18.91 -19.65
N LYS A 3 -6.19 -18.95 -19.88
CA LYS A 3 -7.12 -17.89 -19.55
C LYS A 3 -7.07 -17.74 -18.04
N LEU A 4 -6.39 -16.71 -17.53
CA LEU A 4 -6.50 -16.30 -16.13
C LEU A 4 -7.98 -15.96 -15.90
N MET A 5 -8.72 -16.90 -15.34
CA MET A 5 -10.02 -16.61 -14.76
C MET A 5 -9.76 -15.74 -13.52
N THR A 6 -9.87 -14.45 -13.69
CA THR A 6 -9.87 -13.52 -12.57
C THR A 6 -11.15 -13.76 -11.80
N ASN A 7 -11.06 -14.47 -10.68
CA ASN A 7 -12.19 -14.69 -9.77
C ASN A 7 -12.54 -13.41 -8.98
N PHE A 8 -12.34 -12.25 -9.59
CA PHE A 8 -12.72 -10.97 -9.02
C PHE A 8 -14.17 -10.63 -9.35
N SER A 9 -14.94 -10.34 -8.33
CA SER A 9 -16.30 -9.81 -8.51
C SER A 9 -16.68 -8.88 -7.37
N TRP A 10 -17.54 -7.92 -7.69
CA TRP A 10 -18.17 -7.04 -6.74
C TRP A 10 -19.69 -7.18 -6.80
N LYS A 11 -20.31 -7.38 -5.66
CA LYS A 11 -21.78 -7.46 -5.57
C LYS A 11 -22.29 -6.64 -4.40
N VAL A 12 -23.18 -5.69 -4.68
CA VAL A 12 -23.94 -4.98 -3.64
C VAL A 12 -24.99 -5.94 -3.07
N LYS A 13 -25.02 -6.08 -1.73
CA LYS A 13 -25.96 -6.94 -1.00
C LYS A 13 -27.19 -6.17 -0.55
N LYS A 14 -26.99 -4.98 0.03
CA LYS A 14 -28.06 -4.13 0.53
C LYS A 14 -27.72 -2.67 0.28
N THR A 15 -28.74 -1.88 -0.03
CA THR A 15 -28.66 -0.41 -0.13
C THR A 15 -29.64 0.21 0.86
N ASN A 16 -29.29 1.36 1.41
CA ASN A 16 -30.20 2.15 2.21
C ASN A 16 -31.08 3.00 1.29
N LYS A 17 -32.37 3.08 1.60
CA LYS A 17 -33.33 3.86 0.78
C LYS A 17 -33.17 5.39 0.97
N ASN A 18 -32.63 5.81 2.11
CA ASN A 18 -32.62 7.22 2.52
C ASN A 18 -31.24 7.88 2.32
N ASN A 19 -30.19 7.12 1.98
CA ASN A 19 -28.85 7.63 1.78
C ASN A 19 -28.04 6.69 0.86
N LYS A 20 -26.77 7.02 0.59
CA LYS A 20 -25.88 6.23 -0.28
C LYS A 20 -25.21 5.04 0.42
N ALA A 21 -25.57 4.74 1.68
CA ALA A 21 -24.98 3.62 2.40
C ALA A 21 -25.35 2.29 1.74
N ARG A 22 -24.39 1.41 1.64
CA ARG A 22 -24.56 0.08 1.08
C ARG A 22 -23.61 -0.92 1.73
N THR A 23 -24.03 -2.17 1.77
CA THR A 23 -23.15 -3.31 2.05
C THR A 23 -22.94 -4.11 0.78
N GLY A 24 -21.82 -4.75 0.68
CA GLY A 24 -21.50 -5.56 -0.49
C GLY A 24 -20.49 -6.66 -0.17
N LYS A 25 -20.10 -7.35 -1.21
CA LYS A 25 -19.12 -8.42 -1.15
C LYS A 25 -18.15 -8.29 -2.33
N ILE A 26 -16.87 -8.33 -2.02
CA ILE A 26 -15.81 -8.46 -3.01
C ILE A 26 -15.33 -9.90 -2.94
N SER A 27 -15.31 -10.60 -4.07
CA SER A 27 -14.66 -11.92 -4.17
C SER A 27 -13.29 -11.75 -4.81
N THR A 28 -12.28 -12.41 -4.21
CA THR A 28 -10.89 -12.42 -4.70
C THR A 28 -10.41 -13.87 -4.83
N PRO A 29 -9.27 -14.13 -5.50
CA PRO A 29 -8.68 -15.45 -5.54
C PRO A 29 -8.38 -16.07 -4.16
N HIS A 30 -8.15 -15.23 -3.13
CA HIS A 30 -7.83 -15.67 -1.78
C HIS A 30 -8.99 -15.53 -0.79
N GLY A 31 -10.20 -15.31 -1.27
CA GLY A 31 -11.41 -15.29 -0.44
C GLY A 31 -12.26 -14.04 -0.60
N ASP A 32 -13.30 -13.98 0.19
CA ASP A 32 -14.32 -12.95 0.13
C ASP A 32 -14.10 -11.87 1.19
N ILE A 33 -14.47 -10.65 0.85
CA ILE A 33 -14.45 -9.49 1.74
C ILE A 33 -15.87 -8.93 1.81
N GLU A 34 -16.46 -8.98 3.00
CA GLU A 34 -17.75 -8.31 3.27
C GLU A 34 -17.49 -6.82 3.55
N THR A 35 -18.19 -5.96 2.85
CA THR A 35 -18.01 -4.51 2.99
C THR A 35 -19.20 -3.84 3.70
N PRO A 36 -18.93 -2.80 4.49
CA PRO A 36 -17.63 -2.17 4.75
C PRO A 36 -16.67 -3.09 5.52
N ALA A 37 -15.37 -2.99 5.23
CA ALA A 37 -14.33 -3.78 5.87
C ALA A 37 -13.21 -2.89 6.40
N PHE A 38 -12.52 -3.34 7.43
CA PHE A 38 -11.30 -2.72 7.94
C PHE A 38 -10.08 -3.47 7.38
N ILE A 39 -9.08 -2.72 6.91
CA ILE A 39 -7.84 -3.29 6.38
C ILE A 39 -6.75 -3.14 7.44
N PHE A 40 -6.25 -4.26 7.96
CA PHE A 40 -5.19 -4.24 8.97
C PHE A 40 -3.82 -4.07 8.31
N CYS A 41 -2.98 -3.20 8.89
CA CYS A 41 -1.64 -2.95 8.38
C CYS A 41 -0.66 -4.03 8.82
N ALA A 42 -0.08 -4.70 7.84
CA ALA A 42 1.05 -5.63 7.96
C ALA A 42 2.27 -5.06 7.23
N THR A 43 2.74 -3.90 7.65
CA THR A 43 3.68 -3.01 6.96
C THR A 43 4.88 -3.73 6.33
N LYS A 44 5.56 -4.59 7.09
CA LYS A 44 6.71 -5.39 6.65
C LYS A 44 6.35 -6.86 6.50
N ALA A 45 5.20 -7.14 5.93
CA ALA A 45 4.64 -8.49 5.80
C ALA A 45 4.41 -9.20 7.15
N ALA A 46 4.25 -8.43 8.23
CA ALA A 46 3.97 -8.95 9.56
C ALA A 46 2.96 -8.06 10.27
N LEU A 47 1.98 -8.67 10.90
CA LEU A 47 1.04 -7.99 11.79
C LEU A 47 1.75 -7.71 13.12
N LYS A 48 1.65 -6.47 13.58
CA LYS A 48 2.31 -6.08 14.82
C LYS A 48 1.56 -6.68 16.02
N SER A 49 2.29 -7.42 16.84
CA SER A 49 1.83 -8.01 18.10
C SER A 49 0.90 -9.21 18.00
N PHE A 50 0.58 -9.73 16.81
CA PHE A 50 -0.19 -10.97 16.66
C PHE A 50 0.13 -11.70 15.36
N THR A 51 -0.19 -12.99 15.34
CA THR A 51 0.08 -13.89 14.22
C THR A 51 -1.03 -13.84 13.16
N THR A 52 -0.73 -14.34 11.97
CA THR A 52 -1.74 -14.51 10.91
C THR A 52 -2.88 -15.44 11.33
N LEU A 53 -2.57 -16.44 12.16
CA LEU A 53 -3.57 -17.36 12.71
C LEU A 53 -4.54 -16.64 13.66
N GLU A 54 -4.01 -15.77 14.53
CA GLU A 54 -4.84 -14.96 15.42
C GLU A 54 -5.67 -13.94 14.64
N ALA A 55 -5.11 -13.34 13.58
CA ALA A 55 -5.85 -12.47 12.68
C ALA A 55 -7.08 -13.18 12.09
N LYS A 56 -6.90 -14.41 11.60
CA LYS A 56 -8.00 -15.25 11.11
C LYS A 56 -9.06 -15.54 12.17
N LYS A 57 -8.64 -15.96 13.36
CA LYS A 57 -9.55 -16.24 14.48
C LYS A 57 -10.38 -15.01 14.87
N ASN A 58 -9.85 -13.81 14.65
CA ASN A 58 -10.54 -12.54 14.91
C ASN A 58 -11.24 -11.95 13.68
N ASN A 59 -11.52 -12.78 12.66
CA ASN A 59 -12.27 -12.41 11.47
C ASN A 59 -11.64 -11.26 10.67
N THR A 60 -10.30 -11.13 10.69
CA THR A 60 -9.60 -10.23 9.78
C THR A 60 -9.83 -10.70 8.35
N GLN A 61 -10.39 -9.84 7.52
CA GLN A 61 -10.77 -10.20 6.15
C GLN A 61 -9.67 -9.87 5.14
N ILE A 62 -8.90 -8.81 5.37
CA ILE A 62 -7.88 -8.31 4.45
C ILE A 62 -6.76 -7.63 5.24
N ILE A 63 -5.53 -7.80 4.77
CA ILE A 63 -4.36 -7.11 5.32
C ILE A 63 -3.65 -6.30 4.23
N LEU A 64 -2.94 -5.24 4.64
CA LEU A 64 -2.15 -4.38 3.77
C LEU A 64 -0.66 -4.53 4.08
N SER A 65 0.16 -4.69 3.04
CA SER A 65 1.62 -4.63 3.14
C SER A 65 2.18 -3.47 2.33
N ASN A 66 3.25 -2.85 2.83
CA ASN A 66 3.79 -1.64 2.21
C ASN A 66 4.87 -1.96 1.17
N THR A 67 4.63 -1.55 -0.05
CA THR A 67 5.52 -1.71 -1.20
C THR A 67 6.90 -1.13 -0.96
N TYR A 68 7.00 0.11 -0.47
CA TYR A 68 8.27 0.77 -0.18
C TYR A 68 9.15 -0.04 0.77
N HIS A 69 8.60 -0.50 1.89
CA HIS A 69 9.39 -1.24 2.88
C HIS A 69 9.83 -2.60 2.36
N LEU A 70 8.95 -3.32 1.67
CA LEU A 70 9.25 -4.65 1.14
C LEU A 70 10.18 -4.62 -0.08
N MET A 71 10.17 -3.54 -0.87
CA MET A 71 11.14 -3.30 -1.93
C MET A 71 12.56 -3.19 -1.37
N LEU A 72 12.73 -2.51 -0.24
CA LEU A 72 14.02 -2.32 0.40
C LEU A 72 14.48 -3.57 1.16
N GLN A 73 13.56 -4.24 1.85
CA GLN A 73 13.88 -5.42 2.63
C GLN A 73 12.63 -6.29 2.86
N PRO A 74 12.67 -7.58 2.46
CA PRO A 74 13.83 -8.32 1.96
C PRO A 74 14.10 -8.16 0.45
N GLY A 75 13.28 -7.41 -0.27
CA GLY A 75 13.29 -7.26 -1.72
C GLY A 75 12.15 -8.04 -2.38
N SER A 76 11.52 -7.44 -3.38
CA SER A 76 10.35 -8.02 -4.03
C SER A 76 10.66 -9.28 -4.83
N GLU A 77 11.85 -9.35 -5.42
CA GLU A 77 12.31 -10.53 -6.18
C GLU A 77 12.46 -11.75 -5.27
N LEU A 78 13.01 -11.57 -4.06
CA LEU A 78 13.13 -12.66 -3.08
C LEU A 78 11.74 -13.17 -2.68
N ILE A 79 10.80 -12.26 -2.42
CA ILE A 79 9.42 -12.63 -2.07
C ILE A 79 8.76 -13.39 -3.23
N ALA A 80 8.96 -12.94 -4.48
CA ALA A 80 8.45 -13.63 -5.67
C ALA A 80 9.00 -15.05 -5.79
N GLN A 81 10.32 -15.24 -5.57
CA GLN A 81 10.97 -16.56 -5.58
C GLN A 81 10.39 -17.51 -4.53
N HIS A 82 9.91 -16.98 -3.40
CA HIS A 82 9.23 -17.75 -2.35
C HIS A 82 7.71 -17.91 -2.59
N GLY A 83 7.21 -17.54 -3.76
CA GLY A 83 5.82 -17.71 -4.16
C GLY A 83 4.87 -16.59 -3.74
N GLY A 84 5.41 -15.39 -3.54
CA GLY A 84 4.67 -14.18 -3.21
C GLY A 84 4.38 -14.01 -1.72
N LEU A 85 3.76 -12.88 -1.37
CA LEU A 85 3.48 -12.50 0.01
C LEU A 85 2.64 -13.53 0.76
N HIS A 86 1.66 -14.15 0.14
CA HIS A 86 0.80 -15.13 0.78
C HIS A 86 1.61 -16.29 1.36
N LYS A 87 2.50 -16.88 0.56
CA LYS A 87 3.37 -17.95 1.04
C LYS A 87 4.44 -17.46 2.01
N PHE A 88 4.99 -16.28 1.75
CA PHE A 88 6.04 -15.70 2.57
C PHE A 88 5.55 -15.36 3.99
N THR A 89 4.31 -14.91 4.14
CA THR A 89 3.72 -14.52 5.42
C THR A 89 2.91 -15.63 6.10
N GLY A 90 2.50 -16.66 5.35
CA GLY A 90 1.52 -17.64 5.83
C GLY A 90 0.09 -17.08 5.97
N TRP A 91 -0.20 -15.94 5.37
CA TRP A 91 -1.55 -15.41 5.26
C TRP A 91 -2.20 -15.91 3.97
N ASP A 92 -3.34 -16.55 4.06
CA ASP A 92 -4.06 -17.14 2.93
C ASP A 92 -5.33 -16.35 2.53
N GLY A 93 -5.63 -15.26 3.24
CA GLY A 93 -6.74 -14.36 2.91
C GLY A 93 -6.35 -13.25 1.93
N PRO A 94 -7.30 -12.39 1.55
CA PRO A 94 -7.06 -11.24 0.68
C PRO A 94 -5.95 -10.32 1.18
N MET A 95 -5.15 -9.82 0.24
CA MET A 95 -4.06 -8.86 0.49
C MET A 95 -4.15 -7.66 -0.43
N LEU A 96 -3.74 -6.50 0.12
CA LEU A 96 -3.55 -5.27 -0.61
C LEU A 96 -2.11 -4.79 -0.43
N THR A 97 -1.49 -4.27 -1.49
CA THR A 97 -0.25 -3.50 -1.40
C THR A 97 -0.50 -2.06 -1.78
N ASP A 98 0.13 -1.13 -1.04
CA ASP A 98 0.11 0.29 -1.38
C ASP A 98 1.08 0.59 -2.54
N SER A 99 1.05 1.84 -3.01
CA SER A 99 1.93 2.29 -4.10
C SER A 99 3.35 2.64 -3.65
N GLY A 100 3.55 2.95 -2.37
CA GLY A 100 4.77 3.55 -1.83
C GLY A 100 4.83 5.09 -1.91
N GLY A 101 3.84 5.75 -2.52
CA GLY A 101 3.80 7.20 -2.70
C GLY A 101 3.80 7.99 -1.39
N PHE A 102 3.05 7.53 -0.38
CA PHE A 102 3.03 8.16 0.94
C PHE A 102 4.42 8.18 1.61
N GLN A 103 5.19 7.11 1.51
CA GLN A 103 6.53 7.03 2.09
C GLN A 103 7.46 8.02 1.42
N ILE A 104 7.37 8.20 0.09
CA ILE A 104 8.14 9.21 -0.64
C ILE A 104 7.79 10.62 -0.18
N PHE A 105 6.51 10.92 -0.03
CA PHE A 105 6.06 12.19 0.53
C PHE A 105 6.65 12.42 1.93
N SER A 106 6.58 11.44 2.80
CA SER A 106 7.13 11.49 4.16
C SER A 106 8.64 11.72 4.19
N LEU A 107 9.39 11.15 3.24
CA LEU A 107 10.83 11.36 3.11
C LEU A 107 11.19 12.80 2.69
N GLY A 108 10.32 13.43 1.89
CA GLY A 108 10.52 14.80 1.41
C GLY A 108 10.17 15.89 2.43
N HIS A 109 9.18 15.64 3.29
CA HIS A 109 8.60 16.65 4.19
C HIS A 109 8.95 16.45 5.66
N GLY A 110 9.78 15.47 6.00
CA GLY A 110 10.03 15.06 7.38
C GLY A 110 8.96 14.08 7.88
N SER A 111 9.27 13.38 8.97
CA SER A 111 8.35 12.39 9.53
C SER A 111 7.08 13.07 10.03
N VAL A 112 5.93 12.69 9.50
CA VAL A 112 4.61 13.09 10.03
C VAL A 112 4.51 12.79 11.53
N ALA A 113 5.25 11.79 12.02
CA ALA A 113 5.35 11.48 13.43
C ALA A 113 6.01 12.59 14.26
N ASP A 114 6.89 13.39 13.67
CA ASP A 114 7.55 14.50 14.35
C ASP A 114 6.63 15.74 14.41
N GLU A 115 5.82 15.96 13.38
CA GLU A 115 4.77 16.99 13.39
C GLU A 115 3.68 16.70 14.43
N ILE A 116 3.21 15.45 14.49
CA ILE A 116 2.17 15.04 15.46
C ILE A 116 2.67 15.12 16.91
N LYS A 117 3.96 14.89 17.15
CA LYS A 117 4.56 14.92 18.49
C LYS A 117 4.98 16.30 18.97
N GLY A 118 4.83 17.34 18.15
CA GLY A 118 5.20 18.72 18.53
C GLY A 118 6.67 18.90 18.92
N ARG A 119 7.52 17.94 18.58
CA ARG A 119 8.96 18.01 18.84
C ARG A 119 9.63 18.79 17.71
N LYS A 120 9.96 20.04 17.97
CA LYS A 120 11.02 20.73 17.23
C LYS A 120 12.35 20.04 17.53
N THR A 121 12.60 18.92 16.86
CA THR A 121 13.92 18.33 16.90
C THR A 121 14.80 19.07 15.90
N ASN A 122 15.79 19.79 16.41
CA ASN A 122 16.98 20.23 15.67
C ASN A 122 17.82 19.01 15.23
N SER A 123 17.18 17.96 14.72
CA SER A 123 17.93 16.88 14.11
C SER A 123 18.20 17.32 12.67
N LYS A 124 19.45 17.38 12.31
CA LYS A 124 19.94 17.36 10.93
C LYS A 124 19.51 16.01 10.32
N ASN A 125 18.20 15.83 10.10
CA ASN A 125 17.68 14.68 9.38
C ASN A 125 18.31 14.75 8.00
N LYS A 126 19.23 13.83 7.74
CA LYS A 126 19.76 13.61 6.39
C LYS A 126 18.55 13.40 5.51
N LYS A 127 18.28 14.35 4.60
CA LYS A 127 17.22 14.22 3.61
C LYS A 127 17.50 12.92 2.85
N THR A 128 16.69 11.92 3.09
CA THR A 128 16.78 10.64 2.39
C THR A 128 16.25 10.76 0.97
N LEU A 129 15.27 11.63 0.73
CA LEU A 129 14.83 11.99 -0.61
C LEU A 129 15.90 12.87 -1.27
N ILE A 130 16.45 12.41 -2.41
CA ILE A 130 17.50 13.10 -3.18
C ILE A 130 16.87 13.97 -4.24
N ASN A 131 15.95 13.43 -5.02
CA ASN A 131 15.31 14.11 -6.14
C ASN A 131 13.88 13.55 -6.36
N LEU A 132 13.00 14.41 -6.85
CA LEU A 132 11.65 14.05 -7.28
C LEU A 132 11.39 14.74 -8.62
N ASN A 133 11.04 13.96 -9.63
CA ASN A 133 10.70 14.44 -10.98
C ASN A 133 9.63 13.54 -11.62
N GLU A 134 9.29 13.81 -12.87
CA GLU A 134 8.29 13.03 -13.63
C GLU A 134 8.67 11.55 -13.83
N GLU A 135 9.94 11.20 -13.74
CA GLU A 135 10.39 9.81 -13.85
C GLU A 135 10.20 9.03 -12.55
N GLY A 136 10.15 9.72 -11.41
CA GLY A 136 9.97 9.13 -10.10
C GLY A 136 10.77 9.81 -8.99
N ALA A 137 10.86 9.13 -7.86
CA ALA A 137 11.56 9.57 -6.67
C ALA A 137 12.89 8.85 -6.49
N LEU A 138 13.98 9.59 -6.51
CA LEU A 138 15.31 9.12 -6.18
C LEU A 138 15.59 9.33 -4.70
N PHE A 139 15.91 8.28 -3.96
CA PHE A 139 16.10 8.34 -2.52
C PHE A 139 17.17 7.37 -2.02
N LYS A 140 17.60 7.57 -0.78
CA LYS A 140 18.49 6.64 -0.07
C LYS A 140 17.70 5.72 0.85
N SER A 141 18.00 4.43 0.79
CA SER A 141 17.51 3.44 1.72
C SER A 141 17.88 3.80 3.15
N TYR A 142 16.90 3.73 4.05
CA TYR A 142 17.15 3.91 5.48
C TYR A 142 17.83 2.69 6.14
N ILE A 143 17.92 1.57 5.40
CA ILE A 143 18.48 0.32 5.90
C ILE A 143 20.00 0.31 5.75
N ASP A 144 20.49 0.61 4.55
CA ASP A 144 21.89 0.46 4.17
C ASP A 144 22.49 1.69 3.46
N GLY A 145 21.67 2.72 3.22
CA GLY A 145 22.06 3.94 2.53
C GLY A 145 22.21 3.81 1.01
N SER A 146 21.89 2.65 0.43
CA SER A 146 21.89 2.46 -1.02
C SER A 146 20.89 3.37 -1.71
N THR A 147 21.16 3.72 -2.96
CA THR A 147 20.30 4.62 -3.74
C THR A 147 19.31 3.82 -4.56
N HIS A 148 18.06 4.23 -4.48
CA HIS A 148 16.94 3.62 -5.19
C HIS A 148 16.12 4.65 -5.92
N ILE A 149 15.44 4.22 -6.97
CA ILE A 149 14.41 4.98 -7.64
C ILE A 149 13.06 4.24 -7.48
N LEU A 150 12.02 4.98 -7.13
CA LEU A 150 10.65 4.50 -7.15
C LEU A 150 9.87 5.33 -8.16
N SER A 151 9.60 4.74 -9.31
CA SER A 151 8.75 5.27 -10.38
C SER A 151 7.38 4.60 -10.35
N PRO A 152 6.38 5.11 -11.09
CA PRO A 152 5.09 4.42 -11.26
C PRO A 152 5.26 2.98 -11.74
N GLU A 153 6.13 2.76 -12.75
CA GLU A 153 6.39 1.43 -13.32
C GLU A 153 7.07 0.52 -12.29
N LYS A 154 8.07 1.05 -11.56
CA LYS A 154 8.76 0.27 -10.52
C LYS A 154 7.83 -0.09 -9.37
N SER A 155 6.92 0.79 -8.99
CA SER A 155 5.88 0.49 -7.99
C SER A 155 5.02 -0.69 -8.44
N ILE A 156 4.52 -0.68 -9.67
CA ILE A 156 3.71 -1.77 -10.22
C ILE A 156 4.52 -3.07 -10.35
N GLU A 157 5.77 -2.99 -10.81
CA GLU A 157 6.66 -4.16 -10.88
C GLU A 157 6.84 -4.81 -9.50
N VAL A 158 7.16 -4.00 -8.48
CA VAL A 158 7.32 -4.49 -7.10
C VAL A 158 6.03 -5.13 -6.60
N GLN A 159 4.89 -4.47 -6.76
CA GLN A 159 3.59 -5.00 -6.31
C GLN A 159 3.22 -6.31 -7.02
N ARG A 160 3.55 -6.45 -8.30
CA ARG A 160 3.36 -7.71 -9.04
C ARG A 160 4.23 -8.82 -8.49
N ASN A 161 5.49 -8.54 -8.17
CA ASN A 161 6.39 -9.49 -7.53
C ASN A 161 5.90 -9.92 -6.14
N LEU A 162 5.32 -8.98 -5.39
CA LEU A 162 4.69 -9.26 -4.10
C LEU A 162 3.45 -10.16 -4.23
N GLY A 163 2.68 -10.03 -5.34
CA GLY A 163 1.58 -10.92 -5.67
C GLY A 163 0.33 -10.74 -4.80
N ALA A 164 0.03 -9.49 -4.39
CA ALA A 164 -1.20 -9.17 -3.67
C ALA A 164 -2.43 -9.25 -4.59
N ASP A 165 -3.63 -9.41 -4.00
CA ASP A 165 -4.89 -9.39 -4.74
C ASP A 165 -5.24 -8.01 -5.27
N PHE A 166 -4.93 -6.98 -4.47
CA PHE A 166 -5.12 -5.58 -4.84
C PHE A 166 -3.78 -4.86 -4.85
N ILE A 167 -3.56 -4.11 -5.91
CA ILE A 167 -2.41 -3.23 -6.05
C ILE A 167 -2.89 -1.81 -6.31
N LEU A 168 -2.17 -0.81 -5.78
CA LEU A 168 -2.53 0.59 -5.96
C LEU A 168 -1.64 1.24 -7.01
N VAL A 169 -2.25 2.13 -7.81
CA VAL A 169 -1.49 3.00 -8.72
C VAL A 169 -0.61 3.94 -7.89
N PHE A 170 0.50 4.37 -8.47
CA PHE A 170 1.40 5.31 -7.80
C PHE A 170 0.69 6.64 -7.60
N ASP A 171 0.57 7.05 -6.35
CA ASP A 171 -0.11 8.27 -5.94
C ASP A 171 0.87 9.30 -5.40
N GLU A 172 0.51 10.56 -5.53
CA GLU A 172 1.22 11.69 -4.93
C GLU A 172 0.40 12.26 -3.78
N CYS A 173 0.98 12.27 -2.58
CA CYS A 173 0.37 12.90 -1.43
C CYS A 173 0.58 14.42 -1.47
N THR A 174 -0.50 15.17 -1.59
CA THR A 174 -0.44 16.63 -1.60
C THR A 174 -0.33 17.16 -0.17
N PRO A 175 0.60 18.08 0.14
CA PRO A 175 0.68 18.73 1.45
C PRO A 175 -0.61 19.48 1.76
N TYR A 176 -1.01 19.50 3.04
CA TYR A 176 -2.23 20.18 3.50
C TYR A 176 -2.31 21.66 3.07
N ASN A 177 -1.16 22.35 3.03
CA ASN A 177 -1.05 23.75 2.64
C ASN A 177 -0.83 23.96 1.13
N ALA A 178 -0.88 22.91 0.32
CA ALA A 178 -0.78 23.06 -1.13
C ALA A 178 -2.08 23.66 -1.67
N VAL A 179 -2.02 24.91 -2.08
CA VAL A 179 -3.18 25.70 -2.54
C VAL A 179 -3.36 25.55 -4.04
N SER A 180 -3.30 24.37 -4.59
CA SER A 180 -3.62 24.18 -5.99
C SER A 180 -4.84 23.29 -6.17
N TYR A 181 -5.99 23.91 -6.22
CA TYR A 181 -7.26 23.25 -6.58
C TYR A 181 -7.20 22.55 -7.93
N THR A 182 -6.36 22.99 -8.84
CA THR A 182 -6.18 22.37 -10.15
C THR A 182 -5.60 20.95 -10.08
N HIS A 183 -4.79 20.62 -9.08
CA HIS A 183 -4.27 19.26 -8.88
C HIS A 183 -5.26 18.35 -8.16
N LEU A 184 -6.19 18.90 -7.37
CA LEU A 184 -7.22 18.14 -6.67
C LEU A 184 -8.46 17.86 -7.54
N THR A 185 -8.62 18.58 -8.64
CA THR A 185 -9.75 18.44 -9.56
C THR A 185 -9.43 17.66 -10.82
N LEU A 186 -8.20 17.24 -11.01
CA LEU A 186 -7.91 16.24 -12.01
C LEU A 186 -8.75 15.01 -11.67
N PRO A 187 -9.52 14.46 -12.62
CA PRO A 187 -10.22 13.21 -12.41
C PRO A 187 -9.13 12.20 -12.06
N THR A 188 -9.00 11.98 -10.80
CA THR A 188 -8.10 10.94 -10.34
C THR A 188 -8.60 9.67 -10.95
N SER A 189 -7.76 9.04 -11.71
CA SER A 189 -7.95 7.71 -12.24
C SER A 189 -8.25 6.66 -11.14
N SER A 190 -8.37 7.07 -9.91
CA SER A 190 -8.87 6.31 -8.78
C SER A 190 -10.39 6.09 -8.79
N GLN A 191 -11.09 6.50 -9.83
CA GLN A 191 -12.51 6.21 -10.05
C GLN A 191 -12.74 5.16 -11.14
N VAL A 192 -11.83 4.24 -11.33
CA VAL A 192 -12.10 3.06 -12.15
C VAL A 192 -12.44 1.88 -11.26
#